data_95bf57318d056a26c674208d4c6b5fc1
#
_entry.id   95bf57318d056a26c674208d4c6b5fc1
#
_cell.length_a   1.000
_cell.length_b   1.000
_cell.length_c   1.000
_cell.angle_alpha   90.00
_cell.angle_beta   90.00
_cell.angle_gamma   90.00
#
_symmetry.space_group_name_H-M   'P 1'
#
loop_
_entity.id
_entity.type
_entity.pdbx_description
1 polymer ?
#
loop_
_entity_poly.entity_id
_entity_poly.type
_entity_poly.pdbx_seq_one_letter_code
_entity_poly.pdbx_strand_id
1 'polypeptide(L)'
;MKVLHLNNPAQVATNLVKAQRDLGIEAHLAVTSTKGWHTNFDHNLSKIDTSSIKGKMNVGKKLYDLIKECDILHYHGQAVSHGYRDLVMWSGIMGKPVILHHHGSEIRNKEYPKFASQLVKYRYVSTPDLLEFVPDAEWLPNPTNLKNLKYSETNILGPLRI
;
A
#
# COMPACT_ATOMS: atom_id res chain seq x y z
N MET A 1 0.35 -8.99 -16.98
CA MET A 1 -0.34 -8.33 -15.86
C MET A 1 0.66 -7.43 -15.16
N LYS A 2 0.34 -6.15 -15.05
CA LYS A 2 1.17 -5.11 -14.44
C LYS A 2 0.49 -4.54 -13.19
N VAL A 3 1.14 -4.62 -12.05
CA VAL A 3 0.64 -4.15 -10.76
C VAL A 3 1.42 -2.91 -10.33
N LEU A 4 0.73 -1.83 -9.99
CA LEU A 4 1.32 -0.65 -9.40
C LEU A 4 0.97 -0.58 -7.92
N HIS A 5 1.98 -0.67 -7.06
CA HIS A 5 1.85 -0.45 -5.63
C HIS A 5 2.07 1.03 -5.31
N LEU A 6 1.21 1.61 -4.48
CA LEU A 6 1.31 2.99 -4.00
C LEU A 6 1.56 3.02 -2.49
N ASN A 7 2.58 3.77 -2.10
CA ASN A 7 3.09 3.92 -0.74
C ASN A 7 3.74 2.64 -0.19
N ASN A 8 4.48 2.77 0.91
CA ASN A 8 5.30 1.67 1.44
C ASN A 8 5.41 1.69 2.98
N PRO A 9 4.29 1.64 3.73
CA PRO A 9 4.36 1.57 5.18
C PRO A 9 5.08 0.28 5.60
N ALA A 10 6.00 0.39 6.55
CA ALA A 10 6.76 -0.73 7.11
C ALA A 10 7.42 -1.66 6.06
N GLN A 11 7.73 -1.16 4.87
CA GLN A 11 8.32 -1.90 3.74
C GLN A 11 7.45 -3.08 3.22
N VAL A 12 6.17 -3.09 3.51
CA VAL A 12 5.25 -4.14 3.06
C VAL A 12 5.19 -4.21 1.54
N ALA A 13 5.02 -3.06 0.88
CA ALA A 13 4.97 -3.01 -0.57
C ALA A 13 6.27 -3.45 -1.22
N THR A 14 7.44 -3.13 -0.66
CA THR A 14 8.74 -3.62 -1.15
C THR A 14 8.79 -5.14 -1.17
N ASN A 15 8.35 -5.79 -0.10
CA ASN A 15 8.36 -7.26 0.00
C ASN A 15 7.37 -7.88 -0.98
N LEU A 16 6.18 -7.30 -1.15
CA LEU A 16 5.18 -7.77 -2.12
C LEU A 16 5.66 -7.63 -3.56
N VAL A 17 6.20 -6.47 -3.93
CA VAL A 17 6.73 -6.22 -5.28
C VAL A 17 7.84 -7.23 -5.61
N LYS A 18 8.75 -7.47 -4.65
CA LYS A 18 9.80 -8.48 -4.84
C LYS A 18 9.22 -9.87 -5.06
N ALA A 19 8.29 -10.32 -4.21
CA ALA A 19 7.67 -11.63 -4.33
C ALA A 19 6.89 -11.79 -5.65
N GLN A 20 6.17 -10.75 -6.07
CA GLN A 20 5.46 -10.75 -7.35
C GLN A 20 6.42 -10.85 -8.54
N ARG A 21 7.54 -10.12 -8.52
CA ARG A 21 8.57 -10.21 -9.55
C ARG A 21 9.23 -11.59 -9.59
N ASP A 22 9.48 -12.20 -8.43
CA ASP A 22 10.00 -13.58 -8.33
C ASP A 22 9.01 -14.61 -8.95
N LEU A 23 7.71 -14.28 -9.00
CA LEU A 23 6.64 -15.05 -9.65
C LEU A 23 6.39 -14.67 -11.12
N GLY A 24 7.21 -13.79 -11.72
CA GLY A 24 7.07 -13.37 -13.11
C GLY A 24 5.97 -12.31 -13.34
N ILE A 25 5.45 -11.67 -12.28
CA ILE A 25 4.49 -10.58 -12.38
C ILE A 25 5.23 -9.25 -12.52
N GLU A 26 4.86 -8.43 -13.50
CA GLU A 26 5.37 -7.07 -13.61
C GLU A 26 4.78 -6.21 -12.50
N ALA A 27 5.58 -5.88 -11.50
CA ALA A 27 5.17 -5.10 -10.34
C ALA A 27 6.08 -3.90 -10.13
N HIS A 28 5.49 -2.74 -9.83
CA HIS A 28 6.19 -1.48 -9.58
C HIS A 28 5.74 -0.85 -8.28
N LEU A 29 6.64 -0.12 -7.62
CA LEU A 29 6.38 0.64 -6.40
C LEU A 29 6.59 2.13 -6.64
N ALA A 30 5.54 2.92 -6.43
CA ALA A 30 5.61 4.37 -6.39
C ALA A 30 5.32 4.87 -4.97
N VAL A 31 6.12 5.83 -4.49
CA VAL A 31 5.95 6.42 -3.16
C VAL A 31 5.71 7.93 -3.27
N THR A 32 4.72 8.41 -2.55
CA THR A 32 4.38 9.84 -2.45
C THR A 32 4.97 10.51 -1.21
N SER A 33 5.44 9.69 -0.26
CA SER A 33 6.11 10.12 0.96
C SER A 33 7.26 9.16 1.27
N THR A 34 8.43 9.70 1.61
CA THR A 34 9.55 8.89 2.08
C THR A 34 9.92 9.30 3.51
N LYS A 35 9.98 8.32 4.40
CA LYS A 35 10.74 8.43 5.64
C LYS A 35 12.10 7.80 5.36
N GLY A 36 13.20 8.32 5.90
CA GLY A 36 14.59 8.04 5.52
C GLY A 36 15.07 6.57 5.45
N TRP A 37 14.23 5.63 5.82
CA TRP A 37 14.43 4.17 5.77
C TRP A 37 13.75 3.48 4.57
N HIS A 38 12.95 4.21 3.78
CA HIS A 38 12.28 3.68 2.59
C HIS A 38 13.21 3.86 1.38
N THR A 39 13.99 2.85 1.06
CA THR A 39 15.04 2.96 0.04
C THR A 39 14.74 2.24 -1.27
N ASN A 40 13.83 1.26 -1.27
CA ASN A 40 13.58 0.40 -2.43
C ASN A 40 12.22 0.72 -3.06
N PHE A 41 12.22 1.62 -4.03
CA PHE A 41 11.05 1.99 -4.84
C PHE A 41 11.49 2.30 -6.28
N ASP A 42 10.58 2.11 -7.23
CA ASP A 42 10.85 2.40 -8.65
C ASP A 42 10.59 3.87 -8.97
N HIS A 43 9.56 4.47 -8.35
CA HIS A 43 9.16 5.85 -8.61
C HIS A 43 9.04 6.65 -7.31
N ASN A 44 9.88 7.68 -7.19
CA ASN A 44 9.84 8.59 -6.05
C ASN A 44 9.13 9.89 -6.40
N LEU A 45 7.88 10.03 -5.98
CA LEU A 45 7.09 11.25 -6.15
C LEU A 45 7.22 12.22 -4.97
N SER A 46 7.80 11.78 -3.84
CA SER A 46 7.97 12.63 -2.65
C SER A 46 8.95 13.80 -2.85
N LYS A 47 9.78 13.72 -3.89
CA LYS A 47 10.73 14.79 -4.25
C LYS A 47 10.08 15.96 -4.99
N ILE A 48 8.83 15.82 -5.41
CA ILE A 48 8.10 16.90 -6.09
C ILE A 48 7.54 17.82 -5.02
N ASP A 49 7.90 19.09 -5.08
CA ASP A 49 7.34 20.09 -4.18
C ASP A 49 5.84 20.26 -4.43
N THR A 50 5.03 19.88 -3.43
CA THR A 50 3.57 19.97 -3.46
C THR A 50 3.01 21.20 -2.74
N SER A 51 3.84 22.14 -2.34
CA SER A 51 3.40 23.42 -1.75
C SER A 51 2.62 24.28 -2.77
N SER A 52 2.99 24.18 -4.04
CA SER A 52 2.36 24.90 -5.14
C SER A 52 1.31 24.07 -5.89
N ILE A 53 0.36 24.73 -6.54
CA ILE A 53 -0.63 24.09 -7.43
C ILE A 53 0.08 23.35 -8.57
N LYS A 54 1.11 23.95 -9.16
CA LYS A 54 1.92 23.36 -10.24
C LYS A 54 2.56 22.04 -9.78
N GLY A 55 3.11 22.01 -8.56
CA GLY A 55 3.70 20.79 -7.99
C GLY A 55 2.66 19.69 -7.78
N LYS A 56 1.47 20.01 -7.25
CA LYS A 56 0.35 19.07 -7.11
C LYS A 56 -0.09 18.51 -8.45
N MET A 57 -0.19 19.37 -9.48
CA MET A 57 -0.50 18.93 -10.85
C MET A 57 0.57 18.00 -11.42
N ASN A 58 1.85 18.28 -11.17
CA ASN A 58 2.96 17.43 -11.62
C ASN A 58 2.91 16.04 -10.96
N VAL A 59 2.60 15.95 -9.66
CA VAL A 59 2.38 14.64 -9.01
C VAL A 59 1.19 13.93 -9.63
N GLY A 60 0.06 14.62 -9.82
CA GLY A 60 -1.14 14.08 -10.44
C GLY A 60 -0.88 13.53 -11.84
N LYS A 61 -0.14 14.28 -12.69
CA LYS A 61 0.25 13.85 -14.02
C LYS A 61 1.11 12.59 -13.99
N LYS A 62 2.16 12.56 -13.15
CA LYS A 62 3.01 11.37 -13.02
C LYS A 62 2.25 10.15 -12.52
N LEU A 63 1.36 10.33 -11.55
CA LEU A 63 0.48 9.25 -11.09
C LEU A 63 -0.44 8.76 -12.21
N TYR A 64 -1.06 9.68 -12.96
CA TYR A 64 -1.90 9.34 -14.11
C TYR A 64 -1.13 8.48 -15.11
N ASP A 65 0.08 8.90 -15.51
CA ASP A 65 0.91 8.18 -16.48
C ASP A 65 1.23 6.76 -16.00
N LEU A 66 1.58 6.58 -14.72
CA LEU A 66 1.86 5.27 -14.12
C LEU A 66 0.60 4.40 -14.02
N ILE A 67 -0.51 4.96 -13.55
CA ILE A 67 -1.77 4.23 -13.34
C ILE A 67 -2.41 3.84 -14.69
N LYS A 68 -2.29 4.68 -15.70
CA LYS A 68 -2.79 4.38 -17.04
C LYS A 68 -2.22 3.06 -17.55
N GLU A 69 -0.95 2.80 -17.31
CA GLU A 69 -0.24 1.62 -17.81
C GLU A 69 -0.39 0.37 -16.93
N CYS A 70 -0.93 0.47 -15.73
CA CYS A 70 -1.10 -0.69 -14.87
C CYS A 70 -2.48 -1.36 -15.08
N ASP A 71 -2.54 -2.67 -14.81
CA ASP A 71 -3.77 -3.45 -14.81
C ASP A 71 -4.46 -3.41 -13.44
N ILE A 72 -3.67 -3.34 -12.37
CA ILE A 72 -4.14 -3.35 -10.98
C ILE A 72 -3.41 -2.26 -10.19
N LEU A 73 -4.15 -1.51 -9.39
CA LEU A 73 -3.64 -0.52 -8.46
C LEU A 73 -3.76 -1.00 -7.02
N HIS A 74 -2.65 -1.11 -6.31
CA HIS A 74 -2.60 -1.59 -4.93
C HIS A 74 -2.12 -0.50 -3.98
N TYR A 75 -3.03 0.05 -3.20
CA TYR A 75 -2.74 1.04 -2.16
C TYR A 75 -2.29 0.39 -0.86
N HIS A 76 -1.24 0.93 -0.26
CA HIS A 76 -0.77 0.55 1.07
C HIS A 76 -1.00 1.70 2.05
N GLY A 77 -1.94 1.50 2.98
CA GLY A 77 -2.35 2.50 3.95
C GLY A 77 -3.27 3.54 3.35
N GLN A 78 -2.86 4.80 3.36
CA GLN A 78 -3.69 5.91 2.88
C GLN A 78 -3.68 6.01 1.35
N ALA A 79 -4.79 6.49 0.80
CA ALA A 79 -4.83 7.00 -0.57
C ALA A 79 -3.92 8.23 -0.71
N VAL A 80 -3.59 8.57 -1.95
CA VAL A 80 -2.70 9.71 -2.24
C VAL A 80 -3.36 11.04 -1.90
N SER A 81 -4.68 11.15 -2.14
CA SER A 81 -5.44 12.34 -1.78
C SER A 81 -6.13 12.20 -0.43
N HIS A 82 -6.29 13.35 0.25
CA HIS A 82 -7.05 13.37 1.49
C HIS A 82 -8.48 12.84 1.29
N GLY A 83 -8.93 11.96 2.19
CA GLY A 83 -10.27 11.39 2.15
C GLY A 83 -10.55 10.46 0.98
N TYR A 84 -9.52 9.85 0.39
CA TYR A 84 -9.63 8.84 -0.67
C TYR A 84 -10.29 9.34 -1.97
N ARG A 85 -10.30 10.64 -2.23
CA ARG A 85 -10.96 11.24 -3.41
C ARG A 85 -10.34 10.82 -4.74
N ASP A 86 -9.06 10.47 -4.75
CA ASP A 86 -8.35 9.96 -5.92
C ASP A 86 -8.88 8.61 -6.39
N LEU A 87 -9.52 7.81 -5.51
CA LEU A 87 -10.19 6.58 -5.92
C LEU A 87 -11.34 6.82 -6.91
N VAL A 88 -12.03 7.97 -6.81
CA VAL A 88 -13.08 8.35 -7.76
C VAL A 88 -12.50 8.45 -9.18
N MET A 89 -11.29 9.02 -9.30
CA MET A 89 -10.61 9.13 -10.60
C MET A 89 -10.15 7.75 -11.10
N TRP A 90 -9.42 7.02 -10.27
CA TRP A 90 -8.74 5.80 -10.73
C TRP A 90 -9.69 4.61 -10.89
N SER A 91 -10.53 4.37 -9.91
CA SER A 91 -11.51 3.28 -9.97
C SER A 91 -12.81 3.70 -10.66
N GLY A 92 -13.38 4.85 -10.28
CA GLY A 92 -14.68 5.29 -10.80
C GLY A 92 -14.62 5.69 -12.28
N ILE A 93 -13.67 6.56 -12.67
CA ILE A 93 -13.61 7.10 -14.04
C ILE A 93 -12.75 6.23 -14.94
N MET A 94 -11.55 5.83 -14.51
CA MET A 94 -10.63 5.04 -15.33
C MET A 94 -10.91 3.53 -15.29
N GLY A 95 -11.82 3.07 -14.40
CA GLY A 95 -12.18 1.65 -14.27
C GLY A 95 -11.05 0.75 -13.77
N LYS A 96 -10.03 1.30 -13.12
CA LYS A 96 -8.91 0.50 -12.61
C LYS A 96 -9.34 -0.34 -11.40
N PRO A 97 -9.10 -1.65 -11.40
CA PRO A 97 -9.28 -2.47 -10.22
C PRO A 97 -8.34 -1.97 -9.09
N VAL A 98 -8.91 -1.59 -7.97
CA VAL A 98 -8.15 -1.09 -6.82
C VAL A 98 -8.21 -2.11 -5.69
N ILE A 99 -7.05 -2.39 -5.12
CA ILE A 99 -6.85 -3.11 -3.87
C ILE A 99 -6.41 -2.10 -2.81
N LEU A 100 -7.01 -2.14 -1.63
CA LEU A 100 -6.64 -1.29 -0.50
C LEU A 100 -6.23 -2.15 0.69
N HIS A 101 -4.98 -2.01 1.12
CA HIS A 101 -4.41 -2.75 2.23
C HIS A 101 -4.10 -1.80 3.39
N HIS A 102 -4.86 -1.91 4.47
CA HIS A 102 -4.72 -1.10 5.66
C HIS A 102 -3.66 -1.66 6.61
N HIS A 103 -2.83 -0.75 7.17
CA HIS A 103 -1.73 -1.11 8.05
C HIS A 103 -1.87 -0.59 9.48
N GLY A 104 -2.89 0.23 9.78
CA GLY A 104 -3.31 0.56 11.14
C GLY A 104 -3.48 2.04 11.43
N SER A 105 -2.43 2.84 11.47
CA SER A 105 -2.51 4.24 11.92
C SER A 105 -3.45 5.13 11.06
N GLU A 106 -3.73 4.71 9.85
CA GLU A 106 -4.61 5.43 8.93
C GLU A 106 -6.09 5.17 9.17
N ILE A 107 -6.45 4.08 9.86
CA ILE A 107 -7.85 3.72 10.11
C ILE A 107 -8.21 3.60 11.59
N ARG A 108 -7.25 3.33 12.50
CA ARG A 108 -7.57 3.26 13.93
C ARG A 108 -8.18 4.56 14.42
N ASN A 109 -9.36 4.47 15.02
CA ASN A 109 -10.12 5.62 15.54
C ASN A 109 -10.48 6.68 14.49
N LYS A 110 -10.60 6.27 13.23
CA LYS A 110 -11.00 7.16 12.13
C LYS A 110 -12.16 6.55 11.36
N GLU A 111 -13.08 7.40 10.94
CA GLU A 111 -14.12 6.97 10.02
C GLU A 111 -13.53 6.75 8.62
N TYR A 112 -13.77 5.56 8.09
CA TYR A 112 -13.45 5.25 6.70
C TYR A 112 -14.61 5.72 5.80
N PRO A 113 -14.35 6.50 4.74
CA PRO A 113 -15.41 7.00 3.89
C PRO A 113 -16.17 5.86 3.19
N LYS A 114 -17.49 5.74 3.42
CA LYS A 114 -18.33 4.69 2.84
C LYS A 114 -18.24 4.61 1.31
N PHE A 115 -18.11 5.75 0.62
CA PHE A 115 -17.98 5.76 -0.82
C PHE A 115 -16.68 5.07 -1.30
N ALA A 116 -15.62 5.14 -0.52
CA ALA A 116 -14.36 4.50 -0.88
C ALA A 116 -14.49 2.97 -0.85
N SER A 117 -15.36 2.41 0.01
CA SER A 117 -15.68 0.98 0.03
C SER A 117 -16.23 0.49 -1.30
N GLN A 118 -17.06 1.31 -1.96
CA GLN A 118 -17.68 0.96 -3.24
C GLN A 118 -16.73 1.06 -4.44
N LEU A 119 -15.61 1.77 -4.28
CA LEU A 119 -14.62 2.01 -5.32
C LEU A 119 -13.44 1.05 -5.27
N VAL A 120 -13.30 0.24 -4.23
CA VAL A 120 -12.23 -0.76 -4.14
C VAL A 120 -12.79 -2.15 -4.41
N LYS A 121 -12.02 -2.95 -5.14
CA LYS A 121 -12.40 -4.32 -5.48
C LYS A 121 -12.12 -5.29 -4.33
N TYR A 122 -11.00 -5.10 -3.65
CA TYR A 122 -10.60 -5.90 -2.49
C TYR A 122 -10.04 -4.98 -1.40
N ARG A 123 -10.35 -5.33 -0.17
CA ARG A 123 -9.87 -4.62 1.01
C ARG A 123 -9.24 -5.58 1.99
N TYR A 124 -8.02 -5.27 2.39
CA TYR A 124 -7.25 -6.07 3.33
C TYR A 124 -6.84 -5.28 4.54
N VAL A 125 -6.65 -5.97 5.65
CA VAL A 125 -6.06 -5.44 6.88
C VAL A 125 -4.85 -6.29 7.27
N SER A 126 -3.79 -5.64 7.74
CA SER A 126 -2.53 -6.33 8.08
C SER A 126 -2.58 -7.09 9.40
N THR A 127 -3.48 -6.70 10.30
CA THR A 127 -3.64 -7.32 11.62
C THR A 127 -5.13 -7.52 11.93
N PRO A 128 -5.51 -8.59 12.66
CA PRO A 128 -6.93 -8.92 12.91
C PRO A 128 -7.71 -7.85 13.67
N ASP A 129 -7.05 -7.09 14.56
CA ASP A 129 -7.67 -6.01 15.32
C ASP A 129 -8.24 -4.89 14.43
N LEU A 130 -7.70 -4.74 13.22
CA LEU A 130 -8.18 -3.73 12.28
C LEU A 130 -9.55 -4.07 11.66
N LEU A 131 -10.00 -5.31 11.75
CA LEU A 131 -11.34 -5.72 11.31
C LEU A 131 -12.45 -5.04 12.15
N GLU A 132 -12.14 -4.59 13.37
CA GLU A 132 -13.07 -3.79 14.17
C GLU A 132 -13.40 -2.45 13.50
N PHE A 133 -12.44 -1.85 12.78
CA PHE A 133 -12.61 -0.57 12.10
C PHE A 133 -13.06 -0.70 10.64
N VAL A 134 -12.77 -1.85 10.02
CA VAL A 134 -13.11 -2.15 8.61
C VAL A 134 -13.63 -3.58 8.53
N PRO A 135 -14.87 -3.84 8.99
CA PRO A 135 -15.41 -5.20 9.13
C PRO A 135 -15.66 -5.93 7.81
N ASP A 136 -15.69 -5.22 6.69
CA ASP A 136 -15.82 -5.75 5.33
C ASP A 136 -14.47 -6.03 4.64
N ALA A 137 -13.36 -5.91 5.37
CA ALA A 137 -12.04 -6.28 4.88
C ALA A 137 -11.72 -7.73 5.23
N GLU A 138 -10.74 -8.29 4.52
CA GLU A 138 -10.15 -9.59 4.84
C GLU A 138 -8.79 -9.39 5.53
N TRP A 139 -8.48 -10.27 6.46
CA TRP A 139 -7.16 -10.26 7.08
C TRP A 139 -6.12 -10.88 6.16
N LEU A 140 -5.12 -10.10 5.78
CA LEU A 140 -3.96 -10.51 5.02
C LEU A 140 -2.68 -10.08 5.77
N PRO A 141 -1.96 -11.01 6.41
CA PRO A 141 -0.75 -10.66 7.15
C PRO A 141 0.30 -9.99 6.28
N ASN A 142 1.09 -9.10 6.88
CA ASN A 142 2.21 -8.49 6.17
C ASN A 142 3.24 -9.56 5.75
N PRO A 143 3.71 -9.52 4.50
CA PRO A 143 4.70 -10.47 4.02
C PRO A 143 6.04 -10.25 4.73
N THR A 144 6.65 -11.32 5.18
CA THR A 144 7.98 -11.32 5.80
C THR A 144 8.98 -12.00 4.88
N ASN A 145 10.15 -11.38 4.70
CA ASN A 145 11.22 -11.98 3.94
C ASN A 145 11.94 -13.05 4.79
N LEU A 146 11.56 -14.30 4.60
CA LEU A 146 12.12 -15.43 5.34
C LEU A 146 13.58 -15.76 4.94
N LYS A 147 14.07 -15.30 3.79
CA LYS A 147 15.43 -15.60 3.32
C LYS A 147 16.52 -15.05 4.26
N ASN A 148 16.19 -14.04 5.06
CA ASN A 148 17.11 -13.43 6.02
C ASN A 148 16.92 -13.94 7.46
N LEU A 149 15.94 -14.81 7.70
CA LEU A 149 15.73 -15.41 9.02
C LEU A 149 16.63 -16.62 9.16
N LYS A 150 17.65 -16.52 9.98
CA LYS A 150 18.42 -17.69 10.41
C LYS A 150 17.63 -18.40 11.52
N TYR A 151 17.21 -19.63 11.24
CA TYR A 151 16.70 -20.49 12.30
C TYR A 151 17.86 -20.77 13.28
N SER A 152 17.69 -20.43 14.55
CA SER A 152 18.54 -20.91 15.62
C SER A 152 17.69 -21.75 16.56
N GLU A 153 18.08 -23.01 16.77
CA GLU A 153 17.54 -23.81 17.85
C GLU A 153 17.99 -23.18 19.18
N THR A 154 17.19 -22.27 19.70
CA THR A 154 17.33 -21.82 21.08
C THR A 154 16.55 -22.79 21.96
N ASN A 155 17.23 -23.62 22.71
CA ASN A 155 16.64 -24.35 23.83
C ASN A 155 16.11 -23.30 24.81
N ILE A 156 14.83 -22.98 24.75
CA ILE A 156 14.18 -22.12 25.73
C ILE A 156 13.99 -22.97 26.97
N LEU A 157 15.01 -22.97 27.86
CA LEU A 157 15.00 -23.66 29.15
C LEU A 157 14.33 -22.83 30.28
N GLY A 158 13.54 -21.82 29.95
CA GLY A 158 12.87 -20.98 30.91
C GLY A 158 11.42 -20.69 30.61
N PRO A 159 10.58 -20.29 31.58
CA PRO A 159 9.21 -19.94 31.34
C PRO A 159 9.14 -18.72 30.43
N LEU A 160 8.28 -18.78 29.39
CA LEU A 160 7.93 -17.62 28.54
C LEU A 160 7.44 -16.50 29.46
N ARG A 161 8.18 -15.39 29.51
CA ARG A 161 7.67 -14.15 30.12
C ARG A 161 6.77 -13.48 29.09
N ILE A 162 5.47 -13.50 29.37
CA ILE A 162 4.43 -12.76 28.65
C ILE A 162 4.43 -11.33 29.17
#